data_cffdef6d5db9da8115cb04875e266d87
#
_entry.id   cffdef6d5db9da8115cb04875e266d87
#
_cell.length_a   1.000
_cell.length_b   1.000
_cell.length_c   1.000
_cell.angle_alpha   90.00
_cell.angle_beta   90.00
_cell.angle_gamma   90.00
#
_symmetry.space_group_name_H-M   'P 1'
#
loop_
_entity.id
_entity.type
_entity.pdbx_description
1 polymer ?
#
loop_
_entity_poly.entity_id
_entity_poly.type
_entity_poly.pdbx_seq_one_letter_code
_entity_poly.pdbx_strand_id
1 'polypeptide(L)'
;MGRDAVILLDTHVLVRYLMGDKKLGRRAVTTIDKALPVDEVFVSAISFWEVAMLVEKGRLELDMTVSAFRALTLRHGIQEDPVDGEVAISAAELPNSHADPADRMLAATAILRGLTLLTADEILLDWKLRGFKAQDATS
;
A
#
# COMPACT_ATOMS: atom_id res chain seq x y z
N MET A 1 9.60 8.04 23.29
CA MET A 1 9.58 6.83 22.63
C MET A 1 8.27 6.57 21.92
N GLY A 2 8.19 6.76 20.67
CA GLY A 2 6.99 6.55 19.91
C GLY A 2 6.72 5.09 19.61
N ARG A 3 5.46 4.77 19.39
CA ARG A 3 5.09 3.49 18.79
C ARG A 3 5.58 3.50 17.35
N ASP A 4 5.91 2.33 16.84
CA ASP A 4 6.15 2.19 15.40
C ASP A 4 4.84 2.50 14.66
N ALA A 5 4.97 3.06 13.47
CA ALA A 5 3.80 3.41 12.67
C ALA A 5 3.03 2.16 12.24
N VAL A 6 1.71 2.29 12.17
CA VAL A 6 0.87 1.30 11.54
C VAL A 6 0.95 1.56 10.03
N ILE A 7 1.25 0.54 9.26
CA ILE A 7 1.69 0.68 7.86
C ILE A 7 0.61 0.27 6.89
N LEU A 8 0.42 1.10 5.85
CA LEU A 8 -0.34 0.74 4.66
C LEU A 8 0.65 0.56 3.51
N LEU A 9 0.63 -0.59 2.85
CA LEU A 9 1.54 -0.85 1.73
C LEU A 9 0.94 -0.35 0.42
N ASP A 10 1.72 0.45 -0.33
CA ASP A 10 1.40 0.72 -1.72
C ASP A 10 1.46 -0.60 -2.50
N THR A 11 0.74 -0.69 -3.60
CA THR A 11 0.65 -1.90 -4.41
C THR A 11 2.02 -2.45 -4.81
N HIS A 12 2.91 -1.59 -5.29
CA HIS A 12 4.26 -2.01 -5.67
C HIS A 12 5.06 -2.54 -4.48
N VAL A 13 4.89 -1.93 -3.32
CA VAL A 13 5.58 -2.37 -2.10
C VAL A 13 5.09 -3.75 -1.68
N LEU A 14 3.78 -3.98 -1.73
CA LEU A 14 3.22 -5.31 -1.44
C LEU A 14 3.82 -6.38 -2.34
N VAL A 15 3.81 -6.14 -3.66
CA VAL A 15 4.34 -7.10 -4.63
C VAL A 15 5.81 -7.36 -4.39
N ARG A 16 6.61 -6.30 -4.24
CA ARG A 16 8.05 -6.42 -4.01
C ARG A 16 8.37 -7.17 -2.72
N TYR A 17 7.61 -6.88 -1.67
CA TYR A 17 7.83 -7.55 -0.39
C TYR A 17 7.58 -9.05 -0.48
N LEU A 18 6.44 -9.45 -1.06
CA LEU A 18 6.08 -10.86 -1.16
C LEU A 18 6.94 -11.63 -2.16
N MET A 19 7.44 -10.96 -3.20
CA MET A 19 8.30 -11.58 -4.19
C MET A 19 9.80 -11.53 -3.83
N GLY A 20 10.16 -10.89 -2.73
CA GLY A 20 11.55 -10.75 -2.32
C GLY A 20 12.37 -9.89 -3.28
N ASP A 21 11.75 -8.91 -3.91
CA ASP A 21 12.41 -8.03 -4.88
C ASP A 21 13.35 -7.04 -4.17
N LYS A 22 14.59 -7.01 -4.62
CA LYS A 22 15.63 -6.16 -4.04
C LYS A 22 15.43 -4.66 -4.28
N LYS A 23 14.49 -4.27 -5.12
CA LYS A 23 14.11 -2.87 -5.29
C LYS A 23 13.48 -2.30 -4.03
N LEU A 24 12.92 -3.17 -3.17
CA LEU A 24 12.45 -2.77 -1.87
C LEU A 24 13.65 -2.55 -0.95
N GLY A 25 13.73 -1.37 -0.33
CA GLY A 25 14.85 -1.03 0.53
C GLY A 25 14.91 -1.85 1.81
N ARG A 26 16.10 -1.99 2.37
CA ARG A 26 16.29 -2.74 3.62
C ARG A 26 15.51 -2.18 4.77
N ARG A 27 15.45 -0.85 4.86
CA ARG A 27 14.72 -0.17 5.94
C ARG A 27 13.23 -0.44 5.81
N ALA A 28 12.71 -0.44 4.58
CA ALA A 28 11.32 -0.77 4.33
C ALA A 28 11.01 -2.21 4.74
N VAL A 29 11.86 -3.15 4.37
CA VAL A 29 11.70 -4.57 4.76
C VAL A 29 11.68 -4.69 6.29
N THR A 30 12.63 -4.04 6.97
CA THR A 30 12.70 -4.08 8.43
C THR A 30 11.43 -3.51 9.06
N THR A 31 10.94 -2.39 8.52
CA THR A 31 9.70 -1.76 9.00
C THR A 31 8.52 -2.73 8.90
N ILE A 32 8.38 -3.41 7.76
CA ILE A 32 7.30 -4.38 7.56
C ILE A 32 7.47 -5.58 8.49
N ASP A 33 8.68 -6.14 8.56
CA ASP A 33 8.96 -7.32 9.37
C ASP A 33 8.68 -7.10 10.85
N LYS A 34 8.90 -5.89 11.35
CA LYS A 34 8.59 -5.55 12.75
C LYS A 34 7.11 -5.37 13.01
N ALA A 35 6.38 -4.86 12.03
CA ALA A 35 4.96 -4.56 12.17
C ALA A 35 4.07 -5.79 12.00
N LEU A 36 4.51 -6.78 11.23
CA LEU A 36 3.71 -7.98 10.95
C LEU A 36 3.31 -8.76 12.21
N PRO A 37 4.21 -9.05 13.16
CA PRO A 37 3.83 -9.84 14.34
C PRO A 37 2.81 -9.18 15.25
N VAL A 38 2.62 -7.88 15.14
CA VAL A 38 1.65 -7.13 15.96
C VAL A 38 0.45 -6.65 15.12
N ASP A 39 0.23 -7.25 13.97
CA ASP A 39 -0.93 -6.99 13.10
C ASP A 39 -1.06 -5.52 12.68
N GLU A 40 0.07 -4.87 12.41
CA GLU A 40 0.11 -3.45 12.06
C GLU A 40 0.51 -3.20 10.59
N VAL A 41 0.34 -4.20 9.73
CA VAL A 41 0.55 -4.06 8.28
C VAL A 41 -0.76 -4.27 7.56
N PHE A 42 -1.14 -3.28 6.76
CA PHE A 42 -2.39 -3.26 6.01
C PHE A 42 -2.13 -3.11 4.52
N VAL A 43 -3.07 -3.60 3.73
CA VAL A 43 -3.14 -3.35 2.29
C VAL A 43 -4.58 -2.95 1.98
N SER A 44 -4.76 -2.07 1.01
CA SER A 44 -6.10 -1.73 0.54
C SER A 44 -6.59 -2.78 -0.44
N ALA A 45 -7.89 -3.05 -0.41
CA ALA A 45 -8.53 -3.92 -1.41
C ALA A 45 -8.27 -3.42 -2.84
N ILE A 46 -8.10 -2.09 -3.03
CA ILE A 46 -7.80 -1.53 -4.36
C ILE A 46 -6.47 -2.07 -4.93
N SER A 47 -5.54 -2.45 -4.08
CA SER A 47 -4.26 -2.99 -4.54
C SER A 47 -4.42 -4.30 -5.30
N PHE A 48 -5.39 -5.13 -4.94
CA PHE A 48 -5.65 -6.37 -5.68
C PHE A 48 -6.25 -6.08 -7.05
N TRP A 49 -7.07 -5.05 -7.16
CA TRP A 49 -7.54 -4.59 -8.47
C TRP A 49 -6.37 -4.10 -9.32
N GLU A 50 -5.46 -3.31 -8.74
CA GLU A 50 -4.27 -2.85 -9.47
C GLU A 50 -3.39 -4.02 -9.91
N VAL A 51 -3.15 -5.00 -9.04
CA VAL A 51 -2.36 -6.19 -9.40
C VAL A 51 -3.01 -6.91 -10.58
N ALA A 52 -4.34 -7.11 -10.53
CA ALA A 52 -5.06 -7.76 -11.60
C ALA A 52 -4.92 -7.00 -12.93
N MET A 53 -5.02 -5.67 -12.89
CA MET A 53 -4.86 -4.83 -14.07
C MET A 53 -3.44 -4.88 -14.63
N LEU A 54 -2.43 -4.88 -13.76
CA LEU A 54 -1.04 -4.98 -14.19
C LEU A 54 -0.74 -6.32 -14.85
N VAL A 55 -1.27 -7.40 -14.30
CA VAL A 55 -1.12 -8.74 -14.88
C VAL A 55 -1.78 -8.80 -16.24
N GLU A 56 -3.01 -8.30 -16.36
CA GLU A 56 -3.76 -8.31 -17.62
C GLU A 56 -3.05 -7.51 -18.70
N LYS A 57 -2.42 -6.39 -18.35
CA LYS A 57 -1.69 -5.54 -19.29
C LYS A 57 -0.27 -6.03 -19.59
N GLY A 58 0.14 -7.16 -19.03
CA GLY A 58 1.47 -7.71 -19.22
C GLY A 58 2.58 -6.91 -18.55
N ARG A 59 2.25 -6.10 -17.55
CA ARG A 59 3.23 -5.27 -16.82
C ARG A 59 3.71 -5.91 -15.52
N LEU A 60 3.09 -7.00 -15.13
CA LEU A 60 3.47 -7.76 -13.93
C LEU A 60 3.30 -9.23 -14.23
N GLU A 61 4.36 -10.02 -13.97
CA GLU A 61 4.29 -11.47 -14.06
C GLU A 61 4.12 -12.06 -12.67
N LEU A 62 3.07 -12.86 -12.48
CA LEU A 62 2.84 -13.63 -11.27
C LEU A 62 2.81 -15.11 -11.65
N ASP A 63 3.48 -15.94 -10.85
CA ASP A 63 3.45 -17.39 -11.03
C ASP A 63 2.22 -18.03 -10.40
N MET A 64 1.18 -17.24 -10.19
CA MET A 64 -0.06 -17.66 -9.54
C MET A 64 -1.20 -16.77 -9.98
N THR A 65 -2.43 -17.19 -9.72
CA THR A 65 -3.60 -16.34 -9.96
C THR A 65 -3.60 -15.17 -8.98
N VAL A 66 -4.30 -14.08 -9.32
CA VAL A 66 -4.43 -12.94 -8.43
C VAL A 66 -5.16 -13.34 -7.13
N SER A 67 -6.14 -14.25 -7.23
CA SER A 67 -6.81 -14.79 -6.03
C SER A 67 -5.84 -15.53 -5.12
N ALA A 68 -4.93 -16.31 -5.69
CA ALA A 68 -3.89 -16.99 -4.90
C ALA A 68 -2.92 -15.99 -4.28
N PHE A 69 -2.58 -14.92 -5.00
CA PHE A 69 -1.75 -13.84 -4.50
C PHE A 69 -2.40 -13.15 -3.29
N ARG A 70 -3.70 -12.88 -3.38
CA ARG A 70 -4.45 -12.32 -2.24
C ARG A 70 -4.43 -13.27 -1.04
N ALA A 71 -4.68 -14.56 -1.28
CA ALA A 71 -4.63 -15.55 -0.20
C ALA A 71 -3.25 -15.61 0.45
N LEU A 72 -2.18 -15.53 -0.33
CA LEU A 72 -0.81 -15.48 0.17
C LEU A 72 -0.59 -14.24 1.04
N THR A 73 -1.07 -13.08 0.59
CA THR A 73 -1.00 -11.83 1.32
C THR A 73 -1.63 -11.98 2.71
N LEU A 74 -2.83 -12.50 2.76
CA LEU A 74 -3.56 -12.65 4.02
C LEU A 74 -2.91 -13.67 4.94
N ARG A 75 -2.42 -14.78 4.40
CA ARG A 75 -1.70 -15.79 5.19
C ARG A 75 -0.40 -15.25 5.78
N HIS A 76 0.19 -14.25 5.13
CA HIS A 76 1.42 -13.62 5.61
C HIS A 76 1.18 -12.73 6.82
N GLY A 77 -0.06 -12.48 7.18
CA GLY A 77 -0.44 -11.63 8.29
C GLY A 77 -0.73 -10.19 7.90
N ILE A 78 -0.76 -9.88 6.62
CA ILE A 78 -1.13 -8.54 6.12
C ILE A 78 -2.65 -8.45 6.11
N GLN A 79 -3.19 -7.40 6.70
CA GLN A 79 -4.64 -7.21 6.81
C GLN A 79 -5.17 -6.40 5.64
N GLU A 80 -6.33 -6.79 5.12
CA GLU A 80 -6.96 -6.08 4.02
C GLU A 80 -7.96 -5.06 4.56
N ASP A 81 -7.82 -3.79 4.13
CA ASP A 81 -8.76 -2.74 4.43
C ASP A 81 -9.69 -2.55 3.22
N PRO A 82 -11.01 -2.64 3.38
CA PRO A 82 -11.93 -2.52 2.26
C PRO A 82 -12.02 -1.09 1.75
N VAL A 83 -12.29 -0.94 0.46
CA VAL A 83 -12.63 0.36 -0.12
C VAL A 83 -14.14 0.56 0.05
N ASP A 84 -14.50 1.24 1.14
CA ASP A 84 -15.91 1.54 1.40
C ASP A 84 -16.29 2.91 0.85
N GLY A 85 -17.56 3.31 1.07
CA GLY A 85 -18.06 4.58 0.57
C GLY A 85 -17.32 5.78 1.14
N GLU A 86 -16.91 5.70 2.42
CA GLU A 86 -16.17 6.78 3.06
C GLU A 86 -14.82 7.00 2.38
N VAL A 87 -14.09 5.92 2.11
CA VAL A 87 -12.81 5.99 1.39
C VAL A 87 -13.03 6.55 -0.01
N ALA A 88 -14.03 6.07 -0.73
CA ALA A 88 -14.29 6.51 -2.10
C ALA A 88 -14.61 8.01 -2.17
N ILE A 89 -15.46 8.50 -1.28
CA ILE A 89 -15.81 9.92 -1.22
C ILE A 89 -14.58 10.76 -0.84
N SER A 90 -13.88 10.37 0.20
CA SER A 90 -12.68 11.09 0.64
C SER A 90 -11.62 11.15 -0.45
N ALA A 91 -11.41 10.06 -1.18
CA ALA A 91 -10.47 10.03 -2.30
C ALA A 91 -10.82 11.05 -3.37
N ALA A 92 -12.12 11.13 -3.72
CA ALA A 92 -12.59 12.06 -4.73
C ALA A 92 -12.45 13.52 -4.29
N GLU A 93 -12.55 13.78 -2.99
CA GLU A 93 -12.50 15.13 -2.43
C GLU A 93 -11.10 15.64 -2.12
N LEU A 94 -10.07 14.80 -2.25
CA LEU A 94 -8.70 15.25 -2.02
C LEU A 94 -8.31 16.35 -3.02
N PRO A 95 -7.48 17.33 -2.57
CA PRO A 95 -7.04 18.41 -3.44
C PRO A 95 -6.34 17.90 -4.69
N ASN A 96 -6.29 18.73 -5.71
CA ASN A 96 -5.67 18.40 -6.98
C ASN A 96 -4.25 17.88 -6.79
N SER A 97 -3.95 16.77 -7.46
CA SER A 97 -2.62 16.24 -7.58
C SER A 97 -2.54 15.47 -8.89
N HIS A 98 -1.35 14.98 -9.22
CA HIS A 98 -1.15 14.11 -10.38
C HIS A 98 -1.38 12.63 -10.05
N ALA A 99 -1.83 12.33 -8.83
CA ALA A 99 -2.10 10.97 -8.41
C ALA A 99 -3.28 10.38 -9.17
N ASP A 100 -3.17 9.13 -9.58
CA ASP A 100 -4.26 8.42 -10.24
C ASP A 100 -5.34 8.02 -9.22
N PRO A 101 -6.50 7.49 -9.68
CA PRO A 101 -7.59 7.14 -8.78
C PRO A 101 -7.20 6.13 -7.70
N ALA A 102 -6.40 5.13 -8.02
CA ALA A 102 -5.97 4.14 -7.03
C ALA A 102 -5.08 4.78 -5.96
N ASP A 103 -4.16 5.65 -6.36
CA ASP A 103 -3.28 6.37 -5.43
C ASP A 103 -4.09 7.30 -4.53
N ARG A 104 -5.12 7.94 -5.06
CA ARG A 104 -6.03 8.78 -4.25
C ARG A 104 -6.74 7.94 -3.19
N MET A 105 -7.16 6.72 -3.54
CA MET A 105 -7.79 5.80 -2.60
C MET A 105 -6.82 5.36 -1.51
N LEU A 106 -5.56 5.13 -1.85
CA LEU A 106 -4.52 4.80 -0.87
C LEU A 106 -4.29 5.97 0.10
N ALA A 107 -4.16 7.19 -0.43
CA ALA A 107 -3.96 8.36 0.41
C ALA A 107 -5.16 8.58 1.34
N ALA A 108 -6.38 8.47 0.83
CA ALA A 108 -7.59 8.61 1.64
C ALA A 108 -7.65 7.56 2.74
N THR A 109 -7.33 6.31 2.42
CA THR A 109 -7.29 5.21 3.39
C THR A 109 -6.28 5.52 4.51
N ALA A 110 -5.08 5.95 4.13
CA ALA A 110 -4.04 6.28 5.10
C ALA A 110 -4.50 7.39 6.05
N ILE A 111 -5.13 8.43 5.52
CA ILE A 111 -5.63 9.54 6.33
C ILE A 111 -6.76 9.08 7.26
N LEU A 112 -7.76 8.40 6.71
CA LEU A 112 -8.95 7.99 7.47
C LEU A 112 -8.64 6.96 8.56
N ARG A 113 -7.69 6.06 8.31
CA ARG A 113 -7.35 4.99 9.25
C ARG A 113 -6.13 5.32 10.12
N GLY A 114 -5.50 6.47 9.92
CA GLY A 114 -4.32 6.86 10.69
C GLY A 114 -3.09 6.01 10.37
N LEU A 115 -2.93 5.60 9.11
CA LEU A 115 -1.83 4.74 8.67
C LEU A 115 -0.74 5.57 7.99
N THR A 116 0.48 5.05 8.01
CA THR A 116 1.58 5.61 7.22
C THR A 116 1.70 4.82 5.94
N LEU A 117 1.59 5.48 4.78
CA LEU A 117 1.73 4.83 3.49
C LEU A 117 3.20 4.59 3.17
N LEU A 118 3.56 3.34 2.98
CA LEU A 118 4.91 2.95 2.56
C LEU A 118 4.90 2.84 1.04
N THR A 119 5.63 3.71 0.35
CA THR A 119 5.57 3.86 -1.10
C THR A 119 6.92 4.27 -1.68
N ALA A 120 7.14 3.92 -2.95
CA ALA A 120 8.27 4.39 -3.74
C ALA A 120 7.87 5.49 -4.73
N ASP A 121 6.59 5.85 -4.79
CA ASP A 121 6.05 6.81 -5.75
C ASP A 121 6.32 8.24 -5.29
N GLU A 122 7.10 8.98 -6.09
CA GLU A 122 7.47 10.37 -5.75
C GLU A 122 6.25 11.29 -5.68
N ILE A 123 5.23 11.06 -6.48
CA ILE A 123 4.00 11.87 -6.44
C ILE A 123 3.35 11.73 -5.07
N LEU A 124 3.25 10.51 -4.55
CA LEU A 124 2.68 10.27 -3.22
C LEU A 124 3.58 10.79 -2.11
N LEU A 125 4.90 10.61 -2.24
CA LEU A 125 5.86 11.09 -1.23
C LEU A 125 5.86 12.62 -1.13
N ASP A 126 5.66 13.31 -2.24
CA ASP A 126 5.68 14.78 -2.30
C ASP A 126 4.32 15.41 -2.05
N TRP A 127 3.26 14.61 -1.92
CA TRP A 127 1.90 15.13 -1.78
C TRP A 127 1.67 15.69 -0.37
N LYS A 128 1.51 17.01 -0.29
CA LYS A 128 1.29 17.70 0.97
C LYS A 128 -0.20 17.74 1.30
N LEU A 129 -0.64 16.77 2.09
CA LEU A 129 -2.03 16.67 2.54
C LEU A 129 -2.05 16.65 4.07
N ARG A 130 -3.04 17.34 4.63
CA ARG A 130 -3.23 17.34 6.08
C ARG A 130 -3.54 15.92 6.57
N GLY A 131 -2.77 15.46 7.54
CA GLY A 131 -2.95 14.13 8.11
C GLY A 131 -2.37 12.99 7.29
N PHE A 132 -1.79 13.28 6.13
CA PHE A 132 -1.19 12.25 5.29
C PHE A 132 0.29 12.07 5.63
N LYS A 133 0.66 10.84 5.93
CA LYS A 133 2.04 10.45 6.21
C LYS A 133 2.48 9.39 5.21
N ALA A 134 3.60 9.62 4.55
CA ALA A 134 4.18 8.68 3.61
C ALA A 134 5.64 8.47 3.94
N GLN A 135 6.11 7.24 3.75
CA GLN A 135 7.50 6.84 4.00
C GLN A 135 8.07 6.21 2.75
N ASP A 136 9.30 6.57 2.42
CA ASP A 136 9.99 6.09 1.22
C ASP A 136 10.37 4.62 1.37
N ALA A 137 9.89 3.79 0.45
CA ALA A 137 10.12 2.36 0.43
C ALA A 137 11.43 1.96 -0.28
N THR A 138 12.17 2.92 -0.81
CA THR A 138 13.45 2.64 -1.47
C THR A 138 14.64 2.66 -0.50
N SER A 139 14.38 3.08 0.71
CA SER A 139 15.42 3.15 1.75
C SER A 139 15.61 1.86 2.50
#